data_e4f3b30cc7979376ae3045096149f324
#
_entry.id   e4f3b30cc7979376ae3045096149f324
#
_cell.length_a   1.000
_cell.length_b   1.000
_cell.length_c   1.000
_cell.angle_alpha   90.00
_cell.angle_beta   90.00
_cell.angle_gamma   90.00
#
_symmetry.space_group_name_H-M   'P 1'
#
loop_
_entity.id
_entity.type
_entity.pdbx_description
1 polymer ?
#
loop_
_entity_poly.entity_id
_entity_poly.type
_entity_poly.pdbx_seq_one_letter_code
_entity_poly.pdbx_strand_id
1 'polypeptide(L)'
;LKVDASQTETDDEITSMINSSLSFIEKRTNHIFKARDKVYYKDCNLVEKTTVYDYPINNPEGEGFISGIIYKTNKAIVPTVDGFVTLNIGYSSVDDIPNELIDAALQIIKVWFYESEKQVNTTLLPLSVLEAIDVNRRFV
;
A
#
# COMPACT_ATOMS: atom_id res chain seq x y z
N LEU A 1 -21.16 3.23 -9.52
CA LEU A 1 -21.82 3.76 -8.34
C LEU A 1 -22.49 5.08 -8.66
N LYS A 2 -23.81 5.08 -8.60
CA LYS A 2 -24.59 6.31 -8.74
C LYS A 2 -24.99 6.81 -7.35
N VAL A 3 -24.48 7.97 -7.00
CA VAL A 3 -24.76 8.59 -5.72
C VAL A 3 -25.39 9.94 -5.96
N ASP A 4 -26.46 10.21 -5.27
CA ASP A 4 -27.10 11.51 -5.32
C ASP A 4 -26.27 12.53 -4.52
N ALA A 5 -26.09 13.73 -5.03
CA ALA A 5 -25.28 14.76 -4.40
C ALA A 5 -25.78 15.17 -2.99
N SER A 6 -27.05 14.89 -2.68
CA SER A 6 -27.63 15.12 -1.36
C SER A 6 -27.40 14.01 -0.34
N GLN A 7 -26.81 12.88 -0.76
CA GLN A 7 -26.60 11.69 0.09
C GLN A 7 -25.19 11.68 0.71
N THR A 8 -24.94 12.54 1.67
CA THR A 8 -23.63 12.65 2.33
C THR A 8 -23.26 11.38 3.10
N GLU A 9 -24.22 10.66 3.66
CA GLU A 9 -23.98 9.39 4.36
C GLU A 9 -23.43 8.33 3.42
N THR A 10 -23.94 8.26 2.17
CA THR A 10 -23.43 7.34 1.16
C THR A 10 -22.03 7.73 0.70
N ASP A 11 -21.74 9.03 0.60
CA ASP A 11 -20.41 9.52 0.24
C ASP A 11 -19.38 9.14 1.31
N ASP A 12 -19.72 9.27 2.59
CA ASP A 12 -18.87 8.87 3.70
C ASP A 12 -18.63 7.36 3.69
N GLU A 13 -19.65 6.57 3.40
CA GLU A 13 -19.57 5.12 3.28
C GLU A 13 -18.63 4.72 2.13
N ILE A 14 -18.76 5.34 0.97
CA ILE A 14 -17.90 5.09 -0.18
C ILE A 14 -16.45 5.47 0.13
N THR A 15 -16.22 6.60 0.75
CA THR A 15 -14.88 7.04 1.16
C THR A 15 -14.25 6.04 2.12
N SER A 16 -15.01 5.54 3.08
CA SER A 16 -14.56 4.50 4.00
C SER A 16 -14.19 3.21 3.26
N MET A 17 -14.99 2.80 2.28
CA MET A 17 -14.71 1.62 1.46
C MET A 17 -13.45 1.78 0.63
N ILE A 18 -13.21 2.96 0.05
CA ILE A 18 -11.99 3.27 -0.69
C ILE A 18 -10.77 3.10 0.21
N ASN A 19 -10.79 3.73 1.37
CA ASN A 19 -9.68 3.64 2.32
C ASN A 19 -9.44 2.22 2.80
N SER A 20 -10.50 1.47 3.06
CA SER A 20 -10.41 0.07 3.50
C SER A 20 -9.87 -0.84 2.41
N SER A 21 -10.27 -0.64 1.15
CA SER A 21 -9.78 -1.45 0.03
C SER A 21 -8.29 -1.20 -0.22
N LEU A 22 -7.86 0.05 -0.15
CA LEU A 22 -6.45 0.41 -0.30
C LEU A 22 -5.61 -0.18 0.83
N SER A 23 -6.08 -0.10 2.07
CA SER A 23 -5.41 -0.71 3.22
C SER A 23 -5.32 -2.22 3.09
N PHE A 24 -6.36 -2.86 2.60
CA PHE A 24 -6.39 -4.30 2.35
C PHE A 24 -5.27 -4.71 1.36
N ILE A 25 -5.15 -3.98 0.25
CA ILE A 25 -4.14 -4.26 -0.77
C ILE A 25 -2.74 -3.95 -0.24
N GLU A 26 -2.55 -2.84 0.46
CA GLU A 26 -1.26 -2.47 1.07
C GLU A 26 -0.72 -3.57 1.97
N LYS A 27 -1.57 -4.10 2.85
CA LYS A 27 -1.17 -5.16 3.79
C LYS A 27 -0.78 -6.45 3.10
N ARG A 28 -1.39 -6.75 1.96
CA ARG A 28 -1.14 -8.01 1.25
C ARG A 28 0.01 -7.93 0.26
N THR A 29 0.30 -6.75 -0.27
CA THR A 29 1.34 -6.57 -1.29
C THR A 29 2.62 -5.93 -0.74
N ASN A 30 2.58 -5.34 0.43
CA ASN A 30 3.64 -4.49 0.99
C ASN A 30 3.95 -3.26 0.12
N HIS A 31 2.98 -2.83 -0.70
CA HIS A 31 3.03 -1.56 -1.42
C HIS A 31 2.34 -0.49 -0.60
N ILE A 32 2.88 0.71 -0.60
CA ILE A 32 2.30 1.87 0.07
C ILE A 32 1.77 2.83 -0.99
N PHE A 33 0.46 3.10 -0.95
CA PHE A 33 -0.19 3.89 -1.99
C PHE A 33 -0.09 5.39 -1.77
N LYS A 34 0.07 5.83 -0.54
CA LYS A 34 0.17 7.25 -0.22
C LYS A 34 1.56 7.54 0.36
N ALA A 35 2.28 8.43 -0.29
CA ALA A 35 3.61 8.81 0.16
C ALA A 35 3.56 9.40 1.57
N ARG A 36 4.45 8.93 2.43
CA ARG A 36 4.60 9.41 3.81
C ARG A 36 5.99 9.15 4.32
N ASP A 37 6.40 9.93 5.30
CA ASP A 37 7.65 9.69 6.02
C ASP A 37 7.42 8.63 7.10
N LYS A 38 8.38 7.72 7.25
CA LYS A 38 8.32 6.69 8.26
C LYS A 38 9.71 6.48 8.86
N VAL A 39 9.76 6.34 10.18
CA VAL A 39 10.99 6.07 10.90
C VAL A 39 11.17 4.55 11.03
N TYR A 40 12.36 4.09 10.68
CA TYR A 40 12.75 2.70 10.82
C TYR A 40 13.91 2.61 11.80
N TYR A 41 13.85 1.65 12.70
CA TYR A 41 14.88 1.41 13.69
C TYR A 41 15.76 0.24 13.25
N LYS A 42 17.02 0.25 13.67
CA LYS A 42 17.96 -0.82 13.31
C LYS A 42 17.47 -2.17 13.79
N ASP A 43 17.72 -3.19 12.98
CA ASP A 43 17.43 -4.57 13.35
C ASP A 43 18.43 -5.06 14.41
N CYS A 44 17.96 -5.88 15.35
CA CYS A 44 18.79 -6.43 16.39
C CYS A 44 19.99 -7.24 15.86
N ASN A 45 19.84 -7.82 14.66
CA ASN A 45 20.87 -8.67 14.03
C ASN A 45 21.74 -7.92 13.02
N LEU A 46 21.51 -6.64 12.80
CA LEU A 46 22.25 -5.83 11.83
C LEU A 46 22.90 -4.64 12.54
N VAL A 47 24.18 -4.40 12.21
CA VAL A 47 24.92 -3.26 12.77
C VAL A 47 24.59 -2.01 11.94
N GLU A 48 23.96 -1.02 12.58
CA GLU A 48 23.58 0.26 11.96
C GLU A 48 22.88 0.09 10.60
N LYS A 49 21.96 -0.90 10.53
CA LYS A 49 21.14 -1.18 9.35
C LYS A 49 19.75 -1.61 9.76
N THR A 50 18.78 -1.38 8.87
CA THR A 50 17.41 -1.84 9.07
C THR A 50 16.89 -2.50 7.80
N THR A 51 15.98 -3.45 7.97
CA THR A 51 15.29 -4.10 6.86
C THR A 51 13.95 -3.40 6.62
N VAL A 52 13.72 -2.97 5.38
CA VAL A 52 12.50 -2.26 4.97
C VAL A 52 11.75 -3.12 3.97
N TYR A 53 10.52 -3.45 4.31
CA TYR A 53 9.63 -4.24 3.45
C TYR A 53 8.66 -3.36 2.67
N ASP A 54 8.47 -2.13 3.09
CA ASP A 54 7.59 -1.18 2.42
C ASP A 54 8.15 -0.75 1.07
N TYR A 55 7.28 -0.56 0.10
CA TYR A 55 7.64 -0.21 -1.27
C TYR A 55 6.62 0.80 -1.82
N PRO A 56 7.02 1.73 -2.66
CA PRO A 56 8.39 2.09 -3.03
C PRO A 56 9.08 2.96 -1.97
N ILE A 57 10.41 2.98 -2.01
CA ILE A 57 11.22 3.93 -1.23
C ILE A 57 11.53 5.10 -2.14
N ASN A 58 11.13 6.30 -1.72
CA ASN A 58 11.39 7.54 -2.47
C ASN A 58 12.75 8.13 -2.07
N ASN A 59 13.20 9.11 -2.83
CA ASN A 59 14.44 9.85 -2.61
C ASN A 59 15.72 9.02 -2.67
N PRO A 60 15.86 8.06 -3.58
CA PRO A 60 17.14 7.36 -3.71
C PRO A 60 18.27 8.27 -4.21
N GLU A 61 17.95 9.42 -4.85
CA GLU A 61 18.91 10.33 -5.46
C GLU A 61 18.56 11.81 -5.23
N GLY A 62 17.67 12.12 -4.29
CA GLY A 62 17.23 13.47 -4.02
C GLY A 62 17.84 14.06 -2.75
N GLU A 63 17.30 15.18 -2.30
CA GLU A 63 17.66 15.75 -1.00
C GLU A 63 17.36 14.70 0.08
N GLY A 64 18.37 14.43 0.91
CA GLY A 64 18.29 13.35 1.89
C GLY A 64 18.64 11.96 1.32
N PHE A 65 19.31 11.92 0.18
CA PHE A 65 19.79 10.66 -0.41
C PHE A 65 20.61 9.86 0.61
N ILE A 66 20.27 8.58 0.70
CA ILE A 66 20.97 7.66 1.58
C ILE A 66 21.73 6.66 0.70
N SER A 67 23.06 6.72 0.77
CA SER A 67 23.92 5.78 0.05
C SER A 67 23.96 4.44 0.76
N GLY A 68 24.25 3.40 0.01
CA GLY A 68 24.44 2.04 0.56
C GLY A 68 23.17 1.25 0.76
N ILE A 69 22.05 1.67 0.18
CA ILE A 69 20.82 0.87 0.18
C ILE A 69 21.01 -0.34 -0.72
N ILE A 70 20.73 -1.52 -0.18
CA ILE A 70 20.81 -2.78 -0.93
C ILE A 70 19.38 -3.26 -1.17
N TYR A 71 18.95 -3.24 -2.44
CA TYR A 71 17.62 -3.70 -2.82
C TYR A 71 17.63 -5.20 -3.08
N LYS A 72 16.62 -5.88 -2.56
CA LYS A 72 16.32 -7.28 -2.81
C LYS A 72 14.89 -7.40 -3.32
N THR A 73 14.51 -8.57 -3.81
CA THR A 73 13.19 -8.79 -4.44
C THR A 73 12.02 -8.37 -3.54
N ASN A 74 12.13 -8.63 -2.25
CA ASN A 74 11.03 -8.42 -1.30
C ASN A 74 11.34 -7.40 -0.20
N LYS A 75 12.53 -6.87 -0.17
CA LYS A 75 12.98 -5.96 0.90
C LYS A 75 14.13 -5.09 0.46
N ALA A 76 14.43 -4.10 1.27
CA ALA A 76 15.66 -3.31 1.14
C ALA A 76 16.39 -3.32 2.47
N ILE A 77 17.70 -3.31 2.42
CA ILE A 77 18.55 -3.15 3.59
C ILE A 77 19.09 -1.73 3.55
N VAL A 78 18.76 -0.93 4.55
CA VAL A 78 19.01 0.51 4.57
C VAL A 78 19.95 0.85 5.72
N PRO A 79 21.02 1.63 5.46
CA PRO A 79 21.88 2.12 6.53
C PRO A 79 21.10 3.00 7.50
N THR A 80 21.41 2.87 8.79
CA THR A 80 20.87 3.72 9.84
C THR A 80 21.99 4.54 10.48
N VAL A 81 21.64 5.71 10.98
CA VAL A 81 22.56 6.57 11.77
C VAL A 81 21.96 6.65 13.17
N ASP A 82 22.80 6.39 14.17
CA ASP A 82 22.37 6.39 15.57
C ASP A 82 21.19 5.45 15.86
N GLY A 83 21.07 4.39 15.07
CA GLY A 83 20.09 3.33 15.29
C GLY A 83 18.75 3.53 14.60
N PHE A 84 18.57 4.58 13.83
CA PHE A 84 17.33 4.82 13.09
C PHE A 84 17.56 5.54 11.76
N VAL A 85 16.56 5.51 10.91
CA VAL A 85 16.52 6.26 9.65
C VAL A 85 15.08 6.67 9.34
N THR A 86 14.91 7.86 8.80
CA THR A 86 13.60 8.33 8.31
C THR A 86 13.59 8.24 6.79
N LEU A 87 12.65 7.49 6.25
CA LEU A 87 12.49 7.30 4.80
C LEU A 87 11.14 7.85 4.36
N ASN A 88 11.12 8.42 3.17
CA ASN A 88 9.87 8.70 2.48
C ASN A 88 9.49 7.47 1.66
N ILE A 89 8.35 6.89 1.94
CA ILE A 89 7.84 5.68 1.31
C ILE A 89 6.48 5.94 0.68
N GLY A 90 6.16 5.14 -0.31
CA GLY A 90 4.88 5.21 -0.99
C GLY A 90 4.97 5.83 -2.38
N TYR A 91 3.97 5.59 -3.20
CA TYR A 91 3.92 6.16 -4.55
C TYR A 91 3.70 7.67 -4.46
N SER A 92 4.53 8.43 -5.16
CA SER A 92 4.42 9.90 -5.18
C SER A 92 3.27 10.38 -6.06
N SER A 93 2.78 9.55 -6.98
CA SER A 93 1.65 9.86 -7.85
C SER A 93 0.81 8.62 -8.07
N VAL A 94 -0.49 8.81 -8.27
CA VAL A 94 -1.43 7.75 -8.64
C VAL A 94 -1.00 7.07 -9.95
N ASP A 95 -0.40 7.84 -10.86
CA ASP A 95 0.06 7.33 -12.15
C ASP A 95 1.19 6.30 -12.02
N ASP A 96 1.92 6.32 -10.92
CA ASP A 96 3.01 5.38 -10.65
C ASP A 96 2.51 4.06 -10.05
N ILE A 97 1.27 4.01 -9.59
CA ILE A 97 0.68 2.79 -9.05
C ILE A 97 0.36 1.82 -10.18
N PRO A 98 0.73 0.53 -10.08
CA PRO A 98 0.35 -0.44 -11.10
C PRO A 98 -1.17 -0.45 -11.32
N ASN A 99 -1.58 -0.38 -12.59
CA ASN A 99 -2.99 -0.34 -12.95
C ASN A 99 -3.77 -1.56 -12.45
N GLU A 100 -3.12 -2.69 -12.38
CA GLU A 100 -3.70 -3.94 -11.84
C GLU A 100 -4.16 -3.77 -10.41
N LEU A 101 -3.40 -3.05 -9.59
CA LEU A 101 -3.76 -2.78 -8.19
C LEU A 101 -4.89 -1.77 -8.07
N ILE A 102 -4.92 -0.77 -8.95
CA ILE A 102 -6.03 0.19 -9.01
C ILE A 102 -7.32 -0.53 -9.39
N ASP A 103 -7.28 -1.36 -10.42
CA ASP A 103 -8.43 -2.15 -10.86
C ASP A 103 -8.89 -3.12 -9.76
N ALA A 104 -7.96 -3.73 -9.06
CA ALA A 104 -8.28 -4.61 -7.92
C ALA A 104 -9.01 -3.84 -6.83
N ALA A 105 -8.56 -2.62 -6.50
CA ALA A 105 -9.23 -1.78 -5.50
C ALA A 105 -10.66 -1.44 -5.92
N LEU A 106 -10.87 -1.09 -7.19
CA LEU A 106 -12.19 -0.77 -7.72
C LEU A 106 -13.12 -1.99 -7.65
N GLN A 107 -12.63 -3.18 -7.96
CA GLN A 107 -13.42 -4.40 -7.88
C GLN A 107 -13.76 -4.77 -6.44
N ILE A 108 -12.86 -4.59 -5.51
CA ILE A 108 -13.13 -4.79 -4.07
C ILE A 108 -14.24 -3.85 -3.60
N ILE A 109 -14.16 -2.58 -3.98
CA ILE A 109 -15.20 -1.59 -3.63
C ILE A 109 -16.55 -2.01 -4.17
N LYS A 110 -16.61 -2.45 -5.42
CA LYS A 110 -17.87 -2.94 -6.03
C LYS A 110 -18.45 -4.10 -5.25
N VAL A 111 -17.65 -5.10 -4.90
CA VAL A 111 -18.10 -6.25 -4.15
C VAL A 111 -18.65 -5.83 -2.80
N TRP A 112 -17.92 -5.02 -2.05
CA TRP A 112 -18.34 -4.58 -0.73
C TRP A 112 -19.59 -3.70 -0.78
N PHE A 113 -19.70 -2.83 -1.78
CA PHE A 113 -20.88 -1.98 -1.96
C PHE A 113 -22.12 -2.82 -2.24
N TYR A 114 -22.01 -3.83 -3.12
CA TYR A 114 -23.12 -4.73 -3.41
C TYR A 114 -23.52 -5.57 -2.19
N GLU A 115 -22.56 -6.06 -1.43
CA GLU A 115 -22.84 -6.81 -0.20
C GLU A 115 -23.57 -5.94 0.82
N SER A 116 -23.12 -4.72 1.01
CA SER A 116 -23.76 -3.76 1.92
C SER A 116 -25.20 -3.46 1.48
N GLU A 117 -25.42 -3.22 0.19
CA GLU A 117 -26.73 -2.88 -0.35
C GLU A 117 -27.71 -4.06 -0.32
N LYS A 118 -27.23 -5.25 -0.58
CA LYS A 118 -28.04 -6.47 -0.63
C LYS A 118 -28.07 -7.23 0.69
N GLN A 119 -27.32 -6.81 1.67
CA GLN A 119 -27.15 -7.51 2.94
C GLN A 119 -26.66 -8.96 2.76
N VAL A 120 -25.88 -9.20 1.73
CA VAL A 120 -25.29 -10.51 1.47
C VAL A 120 -23.99 -10.63 2.25
N ASN A 121 -23.85 -11.72 2.98
CA ASN A 121 -22.73 -11.94 3.89
C ASN A 121 -21.67 -12.84 3.23
N THR A 122 -21.09 -12.36 2.12
CA THR A 122 -20.01 -13.05 1.44
C THR A 122 -18.74 -12.21 1.46
N THR A 123 -17.59 -12.86 1.66
CA THR A 123 -16.27 -12.23 1.67
C THR A 123 -15.45 -12.65 0.45
N LEU A 124 -16.05 -13.41 -0.49
CA LEU A 124 -15.34 -13.90 -1.65
C LEU A 124 -15.07 -12.78 -2.65
N LEU A 125 -13.79 -12.57 -2.93
CA LEU A 125 -13.35 -11.62 -3.95
C LEU A 125 -13.19 -12.33 -5.30
N PRO A 126 -13.36 -11.60 -6.42
CA PRO A 126 -13.10 -12.15 -7.74
C PRO A 126 -11.67 -12.70 -7.86
N LEU A 127 -11.51 -13.78 -8.61
CA LEU A 127 -10.19 -14.38 -8.82
C LEU A 127 -9.19 -13.40 -9.43
N SER A 128 -9.65 -12.53 -10.33
CA SER A 128 -8.82 -11.49 -10.95
C SER A 128 -8.20 -10.54 -9.93
N VAL A 129 -8.92 -10.23 -8.85
CA VAL A 129 -8.42 -9.40 -7.75
C VAL A 129 -7.32 -10.14 -6.99
N LEU A 130 -7.56 -11.40 -6.66
CA LEU A 130 -6.59 -12.23 -5.93
C LEU A 130 -5.32 -12.45 -6.75
N GLU A 131 -5.45 -12.67 -8.05
CA GLU A 131 -4.30 -12.82 -8.95
C GLU A 131 -3.49 -11.54 -9.07
N ALA A 132 -4.14 -10.38 -9.19
CA ALA A 132 -3.45 -9.09 -9.24
C ALA A 132 -2.67 -8.82 -7.96
N ILE A 133 -3.24 -9.15 -6.81
CA ILE A 133 -2.57 -9.02 -5.51
C ILE A 133 -1.36 -9.94 -5.45
N ASP A 134 -1.52 -11.21 -5.83
CA ASP A 134 -0.43 -12.19 -5.76
C ASP A 134 0.73 -11.84 -6.68
N VAL A 135 0.46 -11.37 -7.89
CA VAL A 135 1.50 -10.97 -8.86
C VAL A 135 2.30 -9.78 -8.35
N ASN A 136 1.65 -8.84 -7.68
CA ASN A 136 2.30 -7.62 -7.17
C ASN A 136 2.80 -7.75 -5.73
N ARG A 137 2.59 -8.90 -5.12
CA ARG A 137 2.95 -9.12 -3.71
C ARG A 137 4.46 -9.16 -3.52
N ARG A 138 4.93 -8.41 -2.55
CA ARG A 138 6.33 -8.46 -2.12
C ARG A 138 6.39 -9.36 -0.89
N PHE A 139 6.89 -10.57 -1.09
CA PHE A 139 7.01 -11.55 -0.01
C PHE A 139 8.10 -11.16 0.98
N VAL A 140 7.80 -11.36 2.23
CA VAL A 140 8.68 -11.08 3.35
C VAL A 140 9.44 -12.35 3.76
#